data_cadf6cddcc73db890391785a92ec75bb
#
_entry.id   cadf6cddcc73db890391785a92ec75bb
#
_cell.length_a   1.000
_cell.length_b   1.000
_cell.length_c   1.000
_cell.angle_alpha   90.00
_cell.angle_beta   90.00
_cell.angle_gamma   90.00
#
_symmetry.space_group_name_H-M   'P 1'
#
loop_
_entity.id
_entity.type
_entity.pdbx_description
1 polymer ?
#
loop_
_entity_poly.entity_id
_entity_poly.type
_entity_poly.pdbx_seq_one_letter_code
_entity_poly.pdbx_strand_id
1 'polypeptide(L)'
;HSIVNTYEVGGENAQQYAELAKAMAHGQLYLEEQPPQWLQDMENPYDKGARDELQKQTGEAYLFDVAYYDGHYYVYFGVLPVLLFYLPFYLITGTSFPTAIGVLIACIAFILGITALMDRFARYHFKRVSLGLFLLLQIPLVGCSGMLYLAKFPTFYSLPIALALALTVWGLYCWLHGRSSQKAQVWYL
;
A
#
# COMPACT_ATOMS: atom_id res chain seq x y z
N HIS A 1 -24.00 -3.90 12.19
CA HIS A 1 -23.60 -3.85 10.79
C HIS A 1 -22.34 -3.02 10.72
N SER A 2 -21.24 -3.69 10.49
CA SER A 2 -19.91 -3.14 10.57
C SER A 2 -19.69 -2.18 9.39
N ILE A 3 -19.32 -0.95 9.70
CA ILE A 3 -18.87 0.09 8.76
C ILE A 3 -17.69 -0.42 7.88
N VAL A 4 -17.02 -1.47 8.31
CA VAL A 4 -15.86 -2.09 7.64
C VAL A 4 -16.24 -2.79 6.34
N ASN A 5 -17.46 -3.32 6.20
CA ASN A 5 -17.87 -4.09 5.00
C ASN A 5 -18.49 -3.28 3.87
N THR A 6 -18.69 -1.97 4.04
CA THR A 6 -19.42 -1.17 3.05
C THR A 6 -18.52 -0.52 1.98
N TYR A 7 -17.20 -0.63 2.11
CA TYR A 7 -16.23 0.06 1.24
C TYR A 7 -15.18 -0.85 0.59
N GLU A 8 -15.40 -2.15 0.57
CA GLU A 8 -14.65 -3.00 -0.36
C GLU A 8 -15.22 -2.79 -1.77
N VAL A 9 -14.91 -1.61 -2.34
CA VAL A 9 -15.07 -1.34 -3.76
C VAL A 9 -13.90 -2.00 -4.48
N GLY A 10 -14.02 -3.28 -4.64
CA GLY A 10 -13.11 -4.08 -5.41
C GLY A 10 -13.78 -5.44 -5.49
N GLY A 11 -14.11 -5.88 -6.71
CA GLY A 11 -14.58 -7.24 -6.93
C GLY A 11 -13.58 -8.27 -6.37
N GLU A 12 -13.63 -9.49 -6.81
CA GLU A 12 -12.82 -10.64 -6.38
C GLU A 12 -11.31 -10.36 -6.16
N ASN A 13 -10.78 -9.28 -6.76
CA ASN A 13 -9.37 -8.85 -6.67
C ASN A 13 -9.01 -8.04 -5.40
N ALA A 14 -9.96 -7.69 -4.54
CA ALA A 14 -9.67 -6.91 -3.33
C ALA A 14 -8.89 -7.69 -2.26
N GLN A 15 -8.71 -8.99 -2.45
CA GLN A 15 -8.07 -9.90 -1.48
C GLN A 15 -6.62 -10.26 -1.83
N GLN A 16 -6.04 -9.73 -2.90
CA GLN A 16 -4.70 -10.13 -3.38
C GLN A 16 -3.61 -10.07 -2.29
N TYR A 17 -3.64 -9.06 -1.41
CA TYR A 17 -2.69 -8.99 -0.30
C TYR A 17 -2.93 -10.04 0.79
N ALA A 18 -4.19 -10.38 1.03
CA ALA A 18 -4.54 -11.43 1.97
C ALA A 18 -4.12 -12.81 1.42
N GLU A 19 -4.38 -13.06 0.14
CA GLU A 19 -3.97 -14.28 -0.56
C GLU A 19 -2.44 -14.40 -0.62
N LEU A 20 -1.73 -13.30 -0.88
CA LEU A 20 -0.27 -13.30 -0.86
C LEU A 20 0.27 -13.56 0.55
N ALA A 21 -0.33 -12.98 1.60
CA ALA A 21 0.07 -13.25 2.98
C ALA A 21 -0.09 -14.71 3.35
N LYS A 22 -1.20 -15.33 2.91
CA LYS A 22 -1.47 -16.75 3.10
C LYS A 22 -0.44 -17.62 2.35
N ALA A 23 -0.17 -17.32 1.09
CA ALA A 23 0.85 -18.00 0.29
C ALA A 23 2.23 -17.89 0.93
N MET A 24 2.62 -16.70 1.41
CA MET A 24 3.89 -16.47 2.11
C MET A 24 3.98 -17.25 3.44
N ALA A 25 2.89 -17.40 4.18
CA ALA A 25 2.85 -18.22 5.38
C ALA A 25 3.11 -19.72 5.06
N HIS A 26 2.79 -20.16 3.85
CA HIS A 26 3.10 -21.52 3.34
C HIS A 26 4.44 -21.59 2.61
N GLY A 27 5.25 -20.52 2.61
CA GLY A 27 6.58 -20.50 1.98
C GLY A 27 6.56 -20.24 0.47
N GLN A 28 5.48 -19.68 -0.09
CA GLN A 28 5.33 -19.37 -1.50
C GLN A 28 5.29 -17.85 -1.73
N LEU A 29 5.72 -17.40 -2.91
CA LEU A 29 5.68 -16.00 -3.33
C LEU A 29 4.65 -15.72 -4.44
N TYR A 30 3.96 -16.74 -4.88
CA TYR A 30 2.87 -16.68 -5.86
C TYR A 30 1.53 -17.04 -5.19
N LEU A 31 0.44 -16.61 -5.79
CA LEU A 31 -0.90 -16.88 -5.27
C LEU A 31 -1.23 -18.37 -5.39
N GLU A 32 -2.00 -18.88 -4.43
CA GLU A 32 -2.46 -20.30 -4.45
C GLU A 32 -3.45 -20.58 -5.58
N GLU A 33 -4.13 -19.53 -6.07
CA GLU A 33 -5.08 -19.64 -7.17
C GLU A 33 -4.37 -20.01 -8.47
N GLN A 34 -4.87 -21.04 -9.13
CA GLN A 34 -4.28 -21.54 -10.37
C GLN A 34 -4.87 -20.80 -11.57
N PRO A 35 -4.01 -20.37 -12.53
CA PRO A 35 -4.49 -19.83 -13.80
C PRO A 35 -5.32 -20.87 -14.56
N PRO A 36 -6.38 -20.45 -15.28
CA PRO A 36 -7.15 -21.36 -16.12
C PRO A 36 -6.26 -22.01 -17.18
N GLN A 37 -6.59 -23.25 -17.57
CA GLN A 37 -5.78 -24.05 -18.47
C GLN A 37 -5.55 -23.34 -19.82
N TRP A 38 -6.59 -22.69 -20.36
CA TRP A 38 -6.49 -21.94 -21.60
C TRP A 38 -5.45 -20.83 -21.57
N LEU A 39 -5.22 -20.19 -20.40
CA LEU A 39 -4.20 -19.15 -20.22
C LEU A 39 -2.79 -19.75 -20.19
N GLN A 40 -2.65 -20.95 -19.62
CA GLN A 40 -1.37 -21.67 -19.57
C GLN A 40 -0.96 -22.20 -20.95
N ASP A 41 -1.93 -22.57 -21.79
CA ASP A 41 -1.71 -23.13 -23.12
C ASP A 41 -1.53 -22.04 -24.20
N MET A 42 -1.69 -20.74 -23.85
CA MET A 42 -1.50 -19.65 -24.80
C MET A 42 -0.03 -19.50 -25.23
N GLU A 43 0.22 -19.36 -26.51
CA GLU A 43 1.55 -19.03 -27.05
C GLU A 43 2.04 -17.67 -26.55
N ASN A 44 1.16 -16.67 -26.47
CA ASN A 44 1.44 -15.35 -25.88
C ASN A 44 0.40 -14.99 -24.80
N PRO A 45 0.63 -15.36 -23.55
CA PRO A 45 -0.30 -15.06 -22.46
C PRO A 45 -0.40 -13.57 -22.10
N TYR A 46 0.39 -12.70 -22.71
CA TYR A 46 0.38 -11.24 -22.47
C TYR A 46 -0.47 -10.48 -23.48
N ASP A 47 -1.00 -11.14 -24.52
CA ASP A 47 -1.93 -10.53 -25.46
C ASP A 47 -3.32 -10.38 -24.82
N LYS A 48 -3.67 -9.13 -24.48
CA LYS A 48 -4.95 -8.83 -23.86
C LYS A 48 -6.15 -9.17 -24.77
N GLY A 49 -6.02 -8.92 -26.08
CA GLY A 49 -7.09 -9.19 -27.05
C GLY A 49 -7.41 -10.67 -27.10
N ALA A 50 -6.38 -11.50 -27.22
CA ALA A 50 -6.53 -12.95 -27.24
C ALA A 50 -7.07 -13.50 -25.91
N ARG A 51 -6.65 -12.95 -24.77
CA ARG A 51 -7.24 -13.32 -23.46
C ARG A 51 -8.73 -13.01 -23.37
N ASP A 52 -9.14 -11.81 -23.79
CA ASP A 52 -10.53 -11.37 -23.74
C ASP A 52 -11.42 -12.24 -24.64
N GLU A 53 -10.89 -12.67 -25.77
CA GLU A 53 -11.60 -13.59 -26.69
C GLU A 53 -11.73 -14.99 -26.09
N LEU A 54 -10.64 -15.55 -25.56
CA LEU A 54 -10.66 -16.89 -24.94
C LEU A 54 -11.53 -16.91 -23.69
N GLN A 55 -11.51 -15.88 -22.87
CA GLN A 55 -12.40 -15.75 -21.72
C GLN A 55 -13.89 -15.77 -22.15
N LYS A 56 -14.24 -15.07 -23.25
CA LYS A 56 -15.62 -15.10 -23.78
C LYS A 56 -16.00 -16.46 -24.34
N GLN A 57 -15.05 -17.19 -24.94
CA GLN A 57 -15.31 -18.51 -25.54
C GLN A 57 -15.43 -19.60 -24.48
N THR A 58 -14.57 -19.58 -23.46
CA THR A 58 -14.53 -20.60 -22.41
C THR A 58 -15.48 -20.33 -21.26
N GLY A 59 -15.83 -19.06 -21.04
CA GLY A 59 -16.61 -18.62 -19.87
C GLY A 59 -15.83 -18.66 -18.56
N GLU A 60 -14.54 -19.02 -18.58
CA GLU A 60 -13.67 -19.04 -17.40
C GLU A 60 -12.95 -17.70 -17.25
N ALA A 61 -13.12 -17.07 -16.07
CA ALA A 61 -12.43 -15.84 -15.74
C ALA A 61 -10.96 -16.09 -15.35
N TYR A 62 -10.10 -15.13 -15.63
CA TYR A 62 -8.74 -15.08 -15.09
C TYR A 62 -8.62 -13.92 -14.09
N LEU A 63 -7.65 -14.01 -13.18
CA LEU A 63 -7.41 -12.95 -12.23
C LEU A 63 -6.95 -11.67 -12.94
N PHE A 64 -7.68 -10.61 -12.69
CA PHE A 64 -7.32 -9.28 -13.16
C PHE A 64 -6.28 -8.64 -12.20
N ASP A 65 -5.43 -7.77 -12.73
CA ASP A 65 -4.46 -6.98 -11.95
C ASP A 65 -3.42 -7.82 -11.18
N VAL A 66 -3.04 -8.96 -11.73
CA VAL A 66 -1.93 -9.80 -11.30
C VAL A 66 -0.97 -10.05 -12.45
N ALA A 67 0.29 -10.28 -12.15
CA ALA A 67 1.26 -10.71 -13.12
C ALA A 67 1.16 -12.24 -13.28
N TYR A 68 1.14 -12.71 -14.52
CA TYR A 68 1.24 -14.12 -14.86
C TYR A 68 2.67 -14.44 -15.28
N TYR A 69 3.26 -15.48 -14.67
CA TYR A 69 4.58 -15.96 -15.05
C TYR A 69 4.73 -17.44 -14.69
N ASP A 70 5.20 -18.23 -15.64
CA ASP A 70 5.52 -19.66 -15.46
C ASP A 70 4.38 -20.47 -14.77
N GLY A 71 3.15 -20.30 -15.28
CA GLY A 71 1.98 -21.01 -14.75
C GLY A 71 1.45 -20.52 -13.42
N HIS A 72 1.92 -19.38 -12.91
CA HIS A 72 1.52 -18.86 -11.60
C HIS A 72 1.15 -17.38 -11.67
N TYR A 73 0.32 -16.95 -10.70
CA TYR A 73 -0.05 -15.55 -10.50
C TYR A 73 0.81 -14.90 -9.43
N TYR A 74 1.31 -13.70 -9.72
CA TYR A 74 2.11 -12.88 -8.81
C TYR A 74 1.46 -11.53 -8.57
N VAL A 75 1.47 -11.07 -7.32
CA VAL A 75 1.07 -9.70 -6.99
C VAL A 75 2.24 -8.77 -7.33
N TYR A 76 2.02 -7.82 -8.25
CA TYR A 76 3.06 -6.88 -8.68
C TYR A 76 3.02 -5.53 -7.95
N PHE A 77 1.98 -5.27 -7.17
CA PHE A 77 1.96 -4.15 -6.23
C PHE A 77 2.95 -4.41 -5.10
N GLY A 78 3.54 -3.34 -4.56
CA GLY A 78 4.59 -3.47 -3.56
C GLY A 78 4.24 -4.43 -2.41
N VAL A 79 5.15 -5.32 -2.08
CA VAL A 79 4.99 -6.36 -1.05
C VAL A 79 4.97 -5.80 0.38
N LEU A 80 5.39 -4.55 0.57
CA LEU A 80 5.55 -3.93 1.89
C LEU A 80 4.28 -3.92 2.74
N PRO A 81 3.07 -3.62 2.20
CA PRO A 81 1.83 -3.75 2.97
C PRO A 81 1.61 -5.17 3.51
N VAL A 82 1.96 -6.19 2.72
CA VAL A 82 1.82 -7.59 3.14
C VAL A 82 2.74 -7.88 4.30
N LEU A 83 4.00 -7.51 4.21
CA LEU A 83 5.01 -7.77 5.25
C LEU A 83 4.73 -7.03 6.55
N LEU A 84 4.18 -5.80 6.48
CA LEU A 84 3.92 -4.98 7.67
C LEU A 84 2.60 -5.29 8.36
N PHE A 85 1.56 -5.64 7.60
CA PHE A 85 0.21 -5.76 8.14
C PHE A 85 -0.39 -7.15 7.95
N TYR A 86 -0.48 -7.64 6.71
CA TYR A 86 -1.25 -8.84 6.41
C TYR A 86 -0.59 -10.12 6.94
N LEU A 87 0.70 -10.29 6.68
CA LEU A 87 1.43 -11.50 7.09
C LEU A 87 1.54 -11.63 8.62
N PRO A 88 1.97 -10.62 9.37
CA PRO A 88 2.02 -10.73 10.83
C PRO A 88 0.64 -10.96 11.44
N PHE A 89 -0.38 -10.28 10.94
CA PHE A 89 -1.74 -10.45 11.42
C PHE A 89 -2.28 -11.85 11.13
N TYR A 90 -2.05 -12.36 9.90
CA TYR A 90 -2.47 -13.70 9.52
C TYR A 90 -1.78 -14.77 10.37
N LEU A 91 -0.48 -14.65 10.61
CA LEU A 91 0.26 -15.61 11.44
C LEU A 91 -0.24 -15.67 12.90
N ILE A 92 -0.79 -14.56 13.42
CA ILE A 92 -1.29 -14.49 14.80
C ILE A 92 -2.76 -14.91 14.88
N THR A 93 -3.60 -14.49 13.93
CA THR A 93 -5.06 -14.62 14.02
C THR A 93 -5.66 -15.69 13.11
N GLY A 94 -4.92 -16.12 12.08
CA GLY A 94 -5.42 -16.99 11.01
C GLY A 94 -6.44 -16.33 10.07
N THR A 95 -6.64 -15.01 10.18
CA THR A 95 -7.63 -14.26 9.39
C THR A 95 -6.99 -13.14 8.57
N SER A 96 -7.72 -12.62 7.57
CA SER A 96 -7.25 -11.50 6.74
C SER A 96 -7.23 -10.19 7.54
N PHE A 97 -6.18 -9.37 7.32
CA PHE A 97 -6.07 -8.04 7.91
C PHE A 97 -7.03 -7.05 7.24
N PRO A 98 -7.78 -6.24 8.00
CA PRO A 98 -8.69 -5.24 7.43
C PRO A 98 -7.91 -4.09 6.77
N THR A 99 -7.98 -3.97 5.45
CA THR A 99 -7.29 -2.94 4.66
C THR A 99 -7.55 -1.52 5.17
N ALA A 100 -8.78 -1.22 5.58
CA ALA A 100 -9.17 0.09 6.09
C ALA A 100 -8.37 0.51 7.34
N ILE A 101 -8.03 -0.44 8.21
CA ILE A 101 -7.20 -0.17 9.39
C ILE A 101 -5.77 0.17 8.96
N GLY A 102 -5.22 -0.55 7.98
CA GLY A 102 -3.89 -0.27 7.43
C GLY A 102 -3.81 1.13 6.81
N VAL A 103 -4.81 1.52 6.02
CA VAL A 103 -4.90 2.86 5.46
C VAL A 103 -5.00 3.92 6.55
N LEU A 104 -5.83 3.70 7.58
CA LEU A 104 -5.94 4.62 8.72
C LEU A 104 -4.60 4.79 9.45
N ILE A 105 -3.89 3.69 9.72
CA ILE A 105 -2.56 3.73 10.36
C ILE A 105 -1.59 4.53 9.50
N ALA A 106 -1.56 4.29 8.18
CA ALA A 106 -0.70 5.02 7.26
C ALA A 106 -1.06 6.52 7.20
N CYS A 107 -2.35 6.88 7.23
CA CYS A 107 -2.79 8.27 7.30
C CYS A 107 -2.34 8.96 8.58
N ILE A 108 -2.50 8.31 9.74
CA ILE A 108 -2.01 8.85 11.03
C ILE A 108 -0.50 9.02 10.99
N ALA A 109 0.23 8.01 10.52
CA ALA A 109 1.69 8.07 10.39
C ALA A 109 2.13 9.21 9.48
N PHE A 110 1.42 9.45 8.37
CA PHE A 110 1.68 10.57 7.47
C PHE A 110 1.46 11.92 8.16
N ILE A 111 0.32 12.11 8.85
CA ILE A 111 0.00 13.36 9.54
C ILE A 111 1.06 13.68 10.60
N LEU A 112 1.46 12.69 11.39
CA LEU A 112 2.52 12.84 12.39
C LEU A 112 3.87 13.15 11.74
N GLY A 113 4.20 12.45 10.67
CA GLY A 113 5.44 12.63 9.93
C GLY A 113 5.55 14.01 9.29
N ILE A 114 4.49 14.48 8.59
CA ILE A 114 4.50 15.79 7.95
C ILE A 114 4.54 16.93 8.98
N THR A 115 3.88 16.74 10.12
CA THR A 115 3.94 17.70 11.25
C THR A 115 5.34 17.77 11.84
N ALA A 116 5.98 16.63 12.08
CA ALA A 116 7.35 16.55 12.59
C ALA A 116 8.36 17.13 11.58
N LEU A 117 8.21 16.83 10.30
CA LEU A 117 9.05 17.36 9.23
C LEU A 117 8.94 18.89 9.14
N MET A 118 7.71 19.41 9.16
CA MET A 118 7.48 20.86 9.17
C MET A 118 8.07 21.56 10.41
N ASP A 119 7.85 21.00 11.60
CA ASP A 119 8.43 21.56 12.82
C ASP A 119 9.96 21.62 12.72
N ARG A 120 10.56 20.52 12.23
CA ARG A 120 12.02 20.45 12.05
C ARG A 120 12.51 21.45 11.02
N PHE A 121 11.85 21.56 9.88
CA PHE A 121 12.16 22.51 8.82
C PHE A 121 12.02 23.96 9.31
N ALA A 122 10.94 24.26 10.04
CA ALA A 122 10.69 25.59 10.60
C ALA A 122 11.79 25.99 11.59
N ARG A 123 12.17 25.13 12.53
CA ARG A 123 13.25 25.37 13.49
C ARG A 123 14.63 25.54 12.84
N TYR A 124 14.86 24.84 11.73
CA TYR A 124 16.13 24.91 11.03
C TYR A 124 16.30 26.24 10.26
N HIS A 125 15.24 26.73 9.62
CA HIS A 125 15.33 27.87 8.71
C HIS A 125 14.82 29.16 9.29
N PHE A 126 13.97 29.15 10.34
CA PHE A 126 13.33 30.33 10.88
C PHE A 126 13.58 30.46 12.38
N LYS A 127 13.98 31.66 12.81
CA LYS A 127 14.24 31.94 14.24
C LYS A 127 12.96 31.94 15.09
N ARG A 128 11.84 32.36 14.51
CA ARG A 128 10.52 32.39 15.17
C ARG A 128 9.41 32.09 14.13
N VAL A 129 8.59 31.11 14.40
CA VAL A 129 7.37 30.83 13.64
C VAL A 129 6.22 30.90 14.61
N SER A 130 5.17 31.67 14.28
CA SER A 130 3.98 31.70 15.11
C SER A 130 3.21 30.37 14.98
N LEU A 131 2.62 29.90 16.08
CA LEU A 131 1.81 28.69 16.09
C LEU A 131 0.65 28.78 15.08
N GLY A 132 0.04 29.98 14.95
CA GLY A 132 -1.04 30.19 14.00
C GLY A 132 -0.61 30.00 12.55
N LEU A 133 0.56 30.52 12.15
CA LEU A 133 1.10 30.31 10.81
C LEU A 133 1.47 28.83 10.58
N PHE A 134 2.05 28.18 11.58
CA PHE A 134 2.37 26.76 11.52
C PHE A 134 1.12 25.91 11.27
N LEU A 135 0.06 26.12 12.05
CA LEU A 135 -1.20 25.40 11.89
C LEU A 135 -1.89 25.73 10.55
N LEU A 136 -1.84 26.99 10.10
CA LEU A 136 -2.40 27.38 8.81
C LEU A 136 -1.73 26.65 7.64
N LEU A 137 -0.42 26.44 7.70
CA LEU A 137 0.32 25.73 6.66
C LEU A 137 0.10 24.21 6.70
N GLN A 138 -0.29 23.65 7.86
CA GLN A 138 -0.65 22.22 7.96
C GLN A 138 -1.91 21.87 7.14
N ILE A 139 -2.88 22.79 7.06
CA ILE A 139 -4.14 22.55 6.35
C ILE A 139 -3.91 22.15 4.89
N PRO A 140 -3.21 22.93 4.05
CA PRO A 140 -2.96 22.52 2.66
C PRO A 140 -2.04 21.30 2.56
N LEU A 141 -1.06 21.14 3.44
CA LEU A 141 -0.16 19.99 3.40
C LEU A 141 -0.88 18.68 3.63
N VAL A 142 -1.81 18.64 4.56
CA VAL A 142 -2.64 17.44 4.79
C VAL A 142 -3.79 17.37 3.78
N GLY A 143 -4.50 18.47 3.53
CA GLY A 143 -5.67 18.51 2.68
C GLY A 143 -5.37 18.22 1.20
N CYS A 144 -4.26 18.74 0.67
CA CYS A 144 -3.87 18.55 -0.73
C CYS A 144 -2.99 17.32 -0.97
N SER A 145 -2.63 16.56 0.07
CA SER A 145 -1.80 15.35 -0.05
C SER A 145 -2.49 14.17 -0.72
N GLY A 146 -3.81 14.19 -0.86
CA GLY A 146 -4.62 13.04 -1.28
C GLY A 146 -4.95 12.06 -0.15
N MET A 147 -4.36 12.19 1.04
CA MET A 147 -4.59 11.28 2.18
C MET A 147 -6.05 11.20 2.61
N LEU A 148 -6.78 12.32 2.57
CA LEU A 148 -8.21 12.33 2.90
C LEU A 148 -9.03 11.50 1.91
N TYR A 149 -8.66 11.52 0.63
CA TYR A 149 -9.28 10.67 -0.39
C TYR A 149 -8.98 9.19 -0.13
N LEU A 150 -7.73 8.84 0.14
CA LEU A 150 -7.32 7.46 0.43
C LEU A 150 -8.01 6.92 1.70
N ALA A 151 -8.15 7.76 2.73
CA ALA A 151 -8.87 7.41 3.95
C ALA A 151 -10.37 7.21 3.73
N LYS A 152 -10.98 8.00 2.82
CA LYS A 152 -12.39 7.86 2.47
C LYS A 152 -12.67 6.60 1.65
N PHE A 153 -11.74 6.21 0.79
CA PHE A 153 -11.84 5.04 -0.09
C PHE A 153 -10.68 4.06 0.19
N PRO A 154 -10.73 3.32 1.31
CA PRO A 154 -9.65 2.45 1.72
C PRO A 154 -9.64 1.13 0.93
N THR A 155 -9.25 1.21 -0.33
CA THR A 155 -9.07 0.06 -1.21
C THR A 155 -7.70 -0.57 -1.03
N PHE A 156 -7.47 -1.73 -1.61
CA PHE A 156 -6.15 -2.35 -1.60
C PHE A 156 -5.11 -1.52 -2.36
N TYR A 157 -5.52 -0.70 -3.35
CA TYR A 157 -4.67 0.30 -4.01
C TYR A 157 -4.31 1.48 -3.11
N SER A 158 -5.23 1.87 -2.22
CA SER A 158 -5.03 3.02 -1.33
C SER A 158 -3.94 2.76 -0.30
N LEU A 159 -3.81 1.51 0.17
CA LEU A 159 -2.87 1.16 1.22
C LEU A 159 -1.40 1.35 0.81
N PRO A 160 -0.90 0.83 -0.33
CA PRO A 160 0.49 1.04 -0.72
C PRO A 160 0.80 2.51 -1.01
N ILE A 161 -0.16 3.28 -1.57
CA ILE A 161 0.02 4.71 -1.82
C ILE A 161 0.13 5.48 -0.50
N ALA A 162 -0.80 5.26 0.44
CA ALA A 162 -0.77 5.91 1.75
C ALA A 162 0.51 5.57 2.53
N LEU A 163 0.92 4.30 2.48
CA LEU A 163 2.14 3.85 3.13
C LEU A 163 3.40 4.45 2.51
N ALA A 164 3.45 4.54 1.18
CA ALA A 164 4.57 5.17 0.47
C ALA A 164 4.70 6.66 0.84
N LEU A 165 3.57 7.39 0.89
CA LEU A 165 3.57 8.80 1.31
C LEU A 165 4.04 8.94 2.76
N ALA A 166 3.54 8.12 3.69
CA ALA A 166 3.96 8.14 5.09
C ALA A 166 5.46 7.88 5.23
N LEU A 167 5.97 6.83 4.59
CA LEU A 167 7.39 6.46 4.66
C LEU A 167 8.29 7.52 4.02
N THR A 168 7.86 8.13 2.91
CA THR A 168 8.60 9.22 2.27
C THR A 168 8.77 10.40 3.21
N VAL A 169 7.70 10.82 3.90
CA VAL A 169 7.75 11.94 4.84
C VAL A 169 8.65 11.63 6.04
N TRP A 170 8.57 10.43 6.59
CA TRP A 170 9.46 10.00 7.67
C TRP A 170 10.91 9.87 7.22
N GLY A 171 11.16 9.39 6.01
CA GLY A 171 12.49 9.34 5.41
C GLY A 171 13.11 10.74 5.29
N LEU A 172 12.33 11.72 4.80
CA LEU A 172 12.75 13.12 4.71
C LEU A 172 12.99 13.73 6.10
N TYR A 173 12.15 13.41 7.08
CA TYR A 173 12.36 13.84 8.48
C TYR A 173 13.67 13.28 9.04
N CYS A 174 13.92 11.99 8.88
CA CYS A 174 15.15 11.35 9.33
C CYS A 174 16.38 11.96 8.64
N TRP A 175 16.32 12.15 7.32
CA TRP A 175 17.40 12.80 6.57
C TRP A 175 17.70 14.20 7.08
N LEU A 176 16.69 15.05 7.28
CA LEU A 176 16.85 16.41 7.80
C LEU A 176 17.36 16.41 9.25
N HIS A 177 16.89 15.44 10.06
CA HIS A 177 17.34 15.29 11.44
C HIS A 177 18.83 14.96 11.53
N GLY A 178 19.29 14.02 10.76
CA GLY A 178 20.67 13.60 10.81
C GLY A 178 21.65 14.57 10.21
N ARG A 179 21.27 15.32 9.18
CA ARG A 179 22.11 16.43 8.67
C ARG A 179 22.46 17.45 9.76
N SER A 180 21.64 17.58 10.79
CA SER A 180 21.85 18.51 11.91
C SER A 180 22.62 17.90 13.08
N SER A 181 22.92 16.60 13.07
CA SER A 181 23.63 15.90 14.16
C SER A 181 24.69 14.97 13.59
N GLN A 182 25.97 15.24 13.89
CA GLN A 182 27.07 14.35 13.46
C GLN A 182 26.93 12.91 13.97
N LYS A 183 26.24 12.70 15.10
CA LYS A 183 25.99 11.35 15.66
C LYS A 183 24.87 10.60 14.94
N ALA A 184 24.02 11.28 14.19
CA ALA A 184 22.89 10.69 13.50
C ALA A 184 23.22 10.24 12.07
N GLN A 185 24.43 10.48 11.58
CA GLN A 185 24.84 10.04 10.24
C GLN A 185 24.84 8.50 10.07
N VAL A 186 24.90 7.76 11.18
CA VAL A 186 24.80 6.28 11.17
C VAL A 186 23.40 5.79 10.79
N TRP A 187 22.36 6.63 10.83
CA TRP A 187 20.99 6.25 10.52
C TRP A 187 20.60 6.47 9.04
N TYR A 188 21.57 6.83 8.18
CA TYR A 188 21.36 7.07 6.74
C TYR A 188 21.84 5.93 5.84
N LEU A 189 22.50 4.97 6.40
CA LEU A 189 22.91 3.75 5.75
C LEU A 189 21.91 2.62 6.04
#